data_f930913d03c25e63edba08542019c648
#
_entry.id   f930913d03c25e63edba08542019c648
#
_cell.length_a   1.000
_cell.length_b   1.000
_cell.length_c   1.000
_cell.angle_alpha   90.00
_cell.angle_beta   90.00
_cell.angle_gamma   90.00
#
_symmetry.space_group_name_H-M   'P 1'
#
loop_
_entity.id
_entity.type
_entity.pdbx_description
1 polymer ?
#
loop_
_entity_poly.entity_id
_entity_poly.type
_entity_poly.pdbx_seq_one_letter_code
_entity_poly.pdbx_strand_id
1 'polypeptide(L)'
;MVTVLTHATVFDGTRFLPGTRDVVIDGGRVTSVAEGGQGSHDAADDHIDCTGKTIIPGIIDCHVHLTSSGAAASSNFHDPFSLQFFQSVANMEATLKGGVTTVRDAGGTDLGAKMAVETGVVRGPRMTIAVNIMSQTGGHGDFHLVSGADSPFLAPHPGRPSGVADGLDGVQRTTRELLRAGADHIKICSTGGVLSPRDDPRHSQFTEAEIAVIVAEAAAQGASVMSHAQGAPGIKNAVRAGVRSIEHGIYLDEEAIDLMLERGTYLVPTLQAPQAVIKAAEAGAGLPPSVVEKARRVIEAHRESIARAHAAGVPIALGTDAGVGPHGENLEEISLLAEVGLTTAEALAAGTSVAARLLDDNQVGHLSEGGLADLVVVDGDLRTADVRGIESRVNAVYLEGELV
;
A
#
# COMPACT_ATOMS: atom_id res chain seq x y z
N MET A 1 16.68 25.68 -3.62
CA MET A 1 17.86 25.02 -4.23
C MET A 1 17.39 24.40 -5.54
N VAL A 2 18.03 24.76 -6.64
CA VAL A 2 17.71 24.21 -7.97
C VAL A 2 18.59 22.97 -8.20
N THR A 3 17.98 21.81 -8.33
CA THR A 3 18.67 20.57 -8.65
C THR A 3 18.31 20.11 -10.06
N VAL A 4 19.30 19.73 -10.86
CA VAL A 4 19.11 19.22 -12.22
C VAL A 4 19.63 17.78 -12.31
N LEU A 5 18.74 16.86 -12.67
CA LEU A 5 19.06 15.47 -12.96
C LEU A 5 19.12 15.32 -14.48
N THR A 6 20.32 15.08 -15.03
CA THR A 6 20.56 15.12 -16.48
C THR A 6 20.62 13.73 -17.11
N HIS A 7 20.29 13.63 -18.41
CA HIS A 7 20.45 12.45 -19.27
C HIS A 7 19.72 11.17 -18.81
N ALA A 8 18.67 11.30 -18.00
CA ALA A 8 17.91 10.15 -17.49
C ALA A 8 16.95 9.56 -18.53
N THR A 9 16.71 8.25 -18.45
CA THR A 9 15.44 7.69 -18.91
C THR A 9 14.36 8.16 -17.94
N VAL A 10 13.20 8.61 -18.43
CA VAL A 10 12.10 9.07 -17.56
C VAL A 10 10.85 8.27 -17.84
N PHE A 11 10.26 7.74 -16.78
CA PHE A 11 8.89 7.24 -16.72
C PHE A 11 7.99 8.29 -16.06
N ASP A 12 6.98 8.79 -16.78
CA ASP A 12 6.19 9.94 -16.32
C ASP A 12 5.06 9.58 -15.33
N GLY A 13 4.94 8.31 -14.99
CA GLY A 13 3.84 7.71 -14.21
C GLY A 13 2.86 6.90 -15.05
N THR A 14 2.89 7.06 -16.38
CA THR A 14 2.04 6.32 -17.33
C THR A 14 2.83 5.63 -18.43
N ARG A 15 3.93 6.23 -18.87
CA ARG A 15 4.76 5.73 -19.99
C ARG A 15 6.19 6.24 -19.87
N PHE A 16 7.09 5.56 -20.55
CA PHE A 16 8.44 6.07 -20.78
C PHE A 16 8.44 7.20 -21.81
N LEU A 17 9.07 8.30 -21.47
CA LEU A 17 9.29 9.40 -22.41
C LEU A 17 10.35 9.02 -23.45
N PRO A 18 10.22 9.49 -24.71
CA PRO A 18 11.20 9.19 -25.75
C PRO A 18 12.56 9.89 -25.47
N GLY A 19 13.66 9.23 -25.82
CA GLY A 19 15.01 9.74 -25.61
C GLY A 19 15.43 9.79 -24.15
N THR A 20 16.45 10.58 -23.84
CA THR A 20 16.83 10.96 -22.48
C THR A 20 16.21 12.31 -22.13
N ARG A 21 16.06 12.57 -20.84
CA ARG A 21 15.46 13.80 -20.32
C ARG A 21 16.31 14.39 -19.23
N ASP A 22 16.23 15.72 -19.11
CA ASP A 22 16.73 16.47 -17.97
C ASP A 22 15.53 16.89 -17.12
N VAL A 23 15.57 16.56 -15.84
CA VAL A 23 14.52 16.89 -14.86
C VAL A 23 15.05 17.97 -13.92
N VAL A 24 14.36 19.11 -13.88
CA VAL A 24 14.70 20.24 -13.03
C VAL A 24 13.76 20.31 -11.84
N ILE A 25 14.33 20.40 -10.65
CA ILE A 25 13.63 20.52 -9.37
C ILE A 25 13.95 21.88 -8.78
N ASP A 26 12.93 22.63 -8.39
CA ASP A 26 13.07 23.87 -7.61
C ASP A 26 11.89 24.03 -6.66
N GLY A 27 12.15 24.45 -5.42
CA GLY A 27 11.13 24.73 -4.40
C GLY A 27 10.19 23.54 -4.14
N GLY A 28 10.72 22.31 -4.16
CA GLY A 28 9.94 21.09 -3.91
C GLY A 28 9.09 20.62 -5.09
N ARG A 29 9.24 21.24 -6.27
CA ARG A 29 8.45 20.91 -7.46
C ARG A 29 9.32 20.62 -8.67
N VAL A 30 8.77 19.80 -9.58
CA VAL A 30 9.34 19.60 -10.91
C VAL A 30 9.00 20.84 -11.74
N THR A 31 10.02 21.60 -12.15
CA THR A 31 9.83 22.81 -12.95
C THR A 31 10.04 22.60 -14.44
N SER A 32 10.73 21.53 -14.82
CA SER A 32 10.92 21.15 -16.23
C SER A 32 11.22 19.66 -16.39
N VAL A 33 10.75 19.08 -17.49
CA VAL A 33 11.13 17.75 -17.99
C VAL A 33 11.45 17.91 -19.49
N ALA A 34 12.66 18.37 -19.79
CA ALA A 34 13.09 18.72 -21.16
C ALA A 34 13.86 17.57 -21.85
N GLU A 35 14.11 17.69 -23.16
CA GLU A 35 15.04 16.79 -23.87
C GLU A 35 16.46 16.95 -23.32
N GLY A 36 17.15 15.81 -23.12
CA GLY A 36 18.47 15.79 -22.50
C GLY A 36 19.49 16.63 -23.25
N GLY A 37 20.20 17.47 -22.52
CA GLY A 37 21.26 18.34 -23.07
C GLY A 37 20.77 19.58 -23.79
N GLN A 38 19.48 19.89 -23.83
CA GLN A 38 18.95 21.09 -24.53
C GLN A 38 18.75 22.31 -23.61
N GLY A 39 18.83 22.14 -22.27
CA GLY A 39 18.70 23.24 -21.33
C GLY A 39 20.00 23.89 -20.94
N SER A 40 20.05 25.26 -20.87
CA SER A 40 21.12 25.95 -20.14
C SER A 40 20.77 25.84 -18.65
N HIS A 41 21.52 25.03 -17.92
CA HIS A 41 21.34 24.81 -16.49
C HIS A 41 22.37 25.58 -15.65
N ASP A 42 22.95 26.65 -16.20
CA ASP A 42 24.06 27.43 -15.61
C ASP A 42 23.69 28.02 -14.21
N ALA A 43 22.41 28.10 -13.89
CA ALA A 43 21.91 28.64 -12.63
C ALA A 43 21.56 27.55 -11.60
N ALA A 44 21.80 26.26 -11.88
CA ALA A 44 21.51 25.18 -10.94
C ALA A 44 22.56 25.14 -9.81
N ASP A 45 22.07 24.89 -8.60
CA ASP A 45 22.92 24.73 -7.41
C ASP A 45 23.58 23.34 -7.39
N ASP A 46 22.90 22.32 -7.96
CA ASP A 46 23.39 20.94 -8.00
C ASP A 46 23.09 20.28 -9.36
N HIS A 47 24.07 19.54 -9.88
CA HIS A 47 23.98 18.81 -11.14
C HIS A 47 24.28 17.33 -10.93
N ILE A 48 23.30 16.47 -11.23
CA ILE A 48 23.39 15.03 -11.04
C ILE A 48 23.29 14.33 -12.39
N ASP A 49 24.36 13.65 -12.79
CA ASP A 49 24.35 12.82 -14.00
C ASP A 49 23.60 11.51 -13.76
N CYS A 50 22.50 11.35 -14.47
CA CYS A 50 21.65 10.16 -14.47
C CYS A 50 21.81 9.31 -15.76
N THR A 51 22.93 9.44 -16.45
CA THR A 51 23.23 8.59 -17.62
C THR A 51 23.15 7.11 -17.25
N GLY A 52 22.34 6.34 -17.99
CA GLY A 52 22.12 4.92 -17.73
C GLY A 52 21.19 4.61 -16.56
N LYS A 53 20.56 5.62 -15.98
CA LYS A 53 19.57 5.49 -14.90
C LYS A 53 18.16 5.86 -15.39
N THR A 54 17.17 5.40 -14.65
CA THR A 54 15.76 5.77 -14.86
C THR A 54 15.25 6.61 -13.70
N ILE A 55 14.58 7.71 -14.01
CA ILE A 55 13.79 8.48 -13.03
C ILE A 55 12.33 8.07 -13.15
N ILE A 56 11.72 7.71 -12.04
CA ILE A 56 10.31 7.41 -11.93
C ILE A 56 9.67 8.32 -10.87
N PRO A 57 8.34 8.55 -10.87
CA PRO A 57 7.66 9.18 -9.74
C PRO A 57 7.94 8.42 -8.46
N GLY A 58 7.89 9.10 -7.32
CA GLY A 58 7.87 8.45 -6.02
C GLY A 58 6.77 7.39 -5.97
N ILE A 59 7.12 6.20 -5.48
CA ILE A 59 6.19 5.08 -5.43
C ILE A 59 5.13 5.32 -4.35
N ILE A 60 3.90 4.93 -4.68
CA ILE A 60 2.74 4.93 -3.79
C ILE A 60 2.46 3.48 -3.42
N ASP A 61 2.51 3.16 -2.13
CA ASP A 61 2.10 1.87 -1.59
C ASP A 61 0.70 1.98 -0.97
N CYS A 62 -0.28 1.33 -1.59
CA CYS A 62 -1.68 1.44 -1.21
C CYS A 62 -2.09 0.51 -0.06
N HIS A 63 -1.16 -0.24 0.53
CA HIS A 63 -1.46 -1.17 1.62
C HIS A 63 -0.24 -1.41 2.51
N VAL A 64 -0.11 -0.67 3.60
CA VAL A 64 0.94 -0.85 4.61
C VAL A 64 0.36 -0.81 6.02
N HIS A 65 1.16 -1.22 7.00
CA HIS A 65 0.91 -1.12 8.44
C HIS A 65 2.16 -0.55 9.12
N LEU A 66 2.33 0.78 9.11
CA LEU A 66 3.57 1.44 9.54
C LEU A 66 3.93 1.20 11.02
N THR A 67 2.94 0.90 11.86
CA THR A 67 3.14 0.58 13.29
C THR A 67 3.40 -0.90 13.56
N SER A 68 3.41 -1.76 12.53
CA SER A 68 3.71 -3.18 12.62
C SER A 68 5.09 -3.51 12.06
N SER A 69 5.83 -4.43 12.68
CA SER A 69 7.18 -4.83 12.27
C SER A 69 7.28 -6.35 12.15
N GLY A 70 6.49 -6.94 11.25
CA GLY A 70 6.52 -8.35 10.87
C GLY A 70 5.31 -9.17 11.31
N ALA A 71 5.14 -10.34 10.68
CA ALA A 71 4.01 -11.25 10.87
C ALA A 71 3.88 -11.79 12.32
N ALA A 72 4.93 -11.71 13.13
CA ALA A 72 4.95 -12.14 14.52
C ALA A 72 4.48 -11.04 15.51
N ALA A 73 3.68 -10.07 15.06
CA ALA A 73 3.23 -8.93 15.88
C ALA A 73 2.51 -9.33 17.21
N SER A 74 2.07 -10.59 17.35
CA SER A 74 1.62 -11.13 18.64
C SER A 74 2.70 -11.13 19.75
N SER A 75 3.97 -10.91 19.40
CA SER A 75 5.06 -10.73 20.39
C SER A 75 4.96 -9.39 21.13
N ASN A 76 4.25 -8.40 20.58
CA ASN A 76 4.12 -7.05 21.14
C ASN A 76 3.40 -6.98 22.51
N PHE A 77 2.78 -8.08 22.97
CA PHE A 77 2.17 -8.16 24.31
C PHE A 77 3.15 -7.97 25.47
N HIS A 78 4.41 -8.25 25.25
CA HIS A 78 5.46 -8.12 26.26
C HIS A 78 6.19 -6.78 26.17
N ASP A 79 5.91 -6.00 25.13
CA ASP A 79 6.59 -4.74 24.88
C ASP A 79 5.87 -3.56 25.55
N PRO A 80 6.60 -2.55 26.03
CA PRO A 80 6.00 -1.31 26.47
C PRO A 80 5.17 -0.68 25.36
N PHE A 81 3.95 -0.24 25.68
CA PHE A 81 2.99 0.32 24.72
C PHE A 81 3.60 1.39 23.77
N SER A 82 4.44 2.28 24.30
CA SER A 82 5.05 3.36 23.53
C SER A 82 6.09 2.90 22.53
N LEU A 83 6.66 1.69 22.67
CA LEU A 83 7.73 1.18 21.80
C LEU A 83 7.27 1.11 20.33
N GLN A 84 6.00 0.77 20.09
CA GLN A 84 5.45 0.70 18.73
C GLN A 84 5.59 2.01 17.95
N PHE A 85 5.48 3.18 18.61
CA PHE A 85 5.63 4.48 17.96
C PHE A 85 7.08 4.77 17.56
N PHE A 86 8.04 4.37 18.39
CA PHE A 86 9.46 4.51 18.06
C PHE A 86 9.87 3.53 16.95
N GLN A 87 9.33 2.32 16.94
CA GLN A 87 9.53 1.36 15.87
C GLN A 87 8.91 1.88 14.55
N SER A 88 7.74 2.51 14.61
CA SER A 88 7.10 3.07 13.42
C SER A 88 7.93 4.17 12.75
N VAL A 89 8.72 4.94 13.51
CA VAL A 89 9.67 5.91 12.94
C VAL A 89 10.71 5.22 12.05
N ALA A 90 11.28 4.12 12.54
CA ALA A 90 12.23 3.34 11.74
C ALA A 90 11.58 2.71 10.51
N ASN A 91 10.33 2.23 10.65
CA ASN A 91 9.56 1.67 9.53
C ASN A 91 9.27 2.74 8.46
N MET A 92 8.87 3.95 8.87
CA MET A 92 8.64 5.09 7.98
C MET A 92 9.90 5.48 7.22
N GLU A 93 11.04 5.54 7.92
CA GLU A 93 12.33 5.85 7.32
C GLU A 93 12.76 4.76 6.32
N ALA A 94 12.61 3.49 6.66
CA ALA A 94 12.92 2.37 5.77
C ALA A 94 12.04 2.39 4.52
N THR A 95 10.71 2.59 4.68
CA THR A 95 9.75 2.71 3.59
C THR A 95 10.13 3.83 2.63
N LEU A 96 10.44 5.01 3.17
CA LEU A 96 10.83 6.18 2.39
C LEU A 96 12.15 5.94 1.63
N LYS A 97 13.18 5.41 2.30
CA LYS A 97 14.48 5.06 1.67
C LYS A 97 14.34 3.96 0.62
N GLY A 98 13.35 3.08 0.77
CA GLY A 98 13.00 2.05 -0.21
C GLY A 98 12.33 2.59 -1.48
N GLY A 99 12.09 3.92 -1.60
CA GLY A 99 11.50 4.54 -2.80
C GLY A 99 10.01 4.82 -2.70
N VAL A 100 9.37 4.56 -1.55
CA VAL A 100 7.95 4.83 -1.34
C VAL A 100 7.77 6.20 -0.67
N THR A 101 7.24 7.16 -1.41
CA THR A 101 7.05 8.55 -0.95
C THR A 101 5.64 8.82 -0.41
N THR A 102 4.68 7.95 -0.74
CA THR A 102 3.28 8.06 -0.29
C THR A 102 2.75 6.68 0.08
N VAL A 103 1.98 6.59 1.16
CA VAL A 103 1.37 5.33 1.63
C VAL A 103 -0.10 5.50 1.96
N ARG A 104 -0.87 4.40 1.80
CA ARG A 104 -2.17 4.22 2.41
C ARG A 104 -2.04 3.18 3.53
N ASP A 105 -2.06 3.63 4.78
CA ASP A 105 -1.97 2.75 5.95
C ASP A 105 -3.29 2.05 6.20
N ALA A 106 -3.27 0.74 6.14
CA ALA A 106 -4.45 -0.13 6.25
C ALA A 106 -4.86 -0.40 7.71
N GLY A 107 -4.29 0.28 8.65
CA GLY A 107 -4.59 0.22 10.08
C GLY A 107 -3.34 0.13 10.94
N GLY A 108 -3.42 0.77 12.09
CA GLY A 108 -2.36 0.83 13.09
C GLY A 108 -1.81 2.23 13.30
N THR A 109 -1.60 2.98 12.25
CA THR A 109 -1.15 4.36 12.34
C THR A 109 -2.29 5.28 12.80
N ASP A 110 -2.06 6.04 13.84
CA ASP A 110 -3.01 7.01 14.38
C ASP A 110 -2.75 8.44 13.87
N LEU A 111 -3.68 9.34 14.17
CA LEU A 111 -3.57 10.75 13.79
C LEU A 111 -2.30 11.41 14.33
N GLY A 112 -1.81 10.99 15.51
CA GLY A 112 -0.61 11.56 16.11
C GLY A 112 0.64 11.24 15.29
N ALA A 113 0.78 10.00 14.82
CA ALA A 113 1.88 9.59 13.95
C ALA A 113 1.81 10.29 12.58
N LYS A 114 0.60 10.41 11.98
CA LYS A 114 0.38 11.17 10.74
C LYS A 114 0.81 12.64 10.91
N MET A 115 0.33 13.30 11.95
CA MET A 115 0.68 14.70 12.23
C MET A 115 2.17 14.90 12.50
N ALA A 116 2.85 13.92 13.12
CA ALA A 116 4.30 14.00 13.35
C ALA A 116 5.09 14.06 12.02
N VAL A 117 4.63 13.37 10.98
CA VAL A 117 5.22 13.48 9.65
C VAL A 117 4.82 14.79 8.97
N GLU A 118 3.54 15.17 8.97
CA GLU A 118 3.04 16.40 8.35
C GLU A 118 3.69 17.66 8.91
N THR A 119 4.03 17.65 10.21
CA THR A 119 4.68 18.79 10.88
C THR A 119 6.21 18.72 10.88
N GLY A 120 6.80 17.69 10.25
CA GLY A 120 8.26 17.53 10.16
C GLY A 120 8.95 17.08 11.45
N VAL A 121 8.20 16.64 12.47
CA VAL A 121 8.76 16.07 13.71
C VAL A 121 9.42 14.72 13.42
N VAL A 122 8.86 13.97 12.49
CA VAL A 122 9.36 12.67 12.01
C VAL A 122 9.48 12.73 10.49
N ARG A 123 10.57 12.22 9.95
CA ARG A 123 10.72 12.02 8.50
C ARG A 123 10.05 10.72 8.09
N GLY A 124 9.14 10.77 7.11
CA GLY A 124 8.42 9.62 6.62
C GLY A 124 7.68 9.91 5.31
N PRO A 125 7.07 8.90 4.68
CA PRO A 125 6.23 9.10 3.50
C PRO A 125 4.97 9.89 3.86
N ARG A 126 4.38 10.60 2.88
CA ARG A 126 3.00 11.09 3.02
C ARG A 126 2.08 9.92 3.30
N MET A 127 1.04 10.14 4.10
CA MET A 127 0.16 9.04 4.44
C MET A 127 -1.30 9.42 4.50
N THR A 128 -2.14 8.51 4.07
CA THR A 128 -3.53 8.40 4.46
C THR A 128 -3.70 7.21 5.41
N ILE A 129 -4.55 7.33 6.44
CA ILE A 129 -4.64 6.35 7.52
C ILE A 129 -6.05 5.83 7.72
N ALA A 130 -6.19 4.53 8.03
CA ALA A 130 -7.44 3.92 8.45
C ALA A 130 -7.63 3.94 9.98
N VAL A 131 -6.60 4.26 10.74
CA VAL A 131 -6.53 4.21 12.20
C VAL A 131 -6.63 2.78 12.73
N ASN A 132 -7.72 2.06 12.46
CA ASN A 132 -7.91 0.66 12.86
C ASN A 132 -8.64 -0.14 11.78
N ILE A 133 -8.59 -1.47 11.91
CA ILE A 133 -9.25 -2.43 11.02
C ILE A 133 -10.62 -2.74 11.59
N MET A 134 -11.68 -2.59 10.79
CA MET A 134 -13.02 -3.05 11.17
C MET A 134 -13.22 -4.52 10.82
N SER A 135 -13.73 -5.27 11.77
CA SER A 135 -14.03 -6.71 11.65
C SER A 135 -15.27 -7.05 12.46
N GLN A 136 -15.99 -8.09 12.05
CA GLN A 136 -17.04 -8.67 12.88
C GLN A 136 -16.44 -9.47 14.05
N THR A 137 -17.23 -9.77 15.08
CA THR A 137 -16.86 -10.71 16.15
C THR A 137 -16.47 -12.05 15.55
N GLY A 138 -15.31 -12.57 15.94
CA GLY A 138 -14.71 -13.80 15.39
C GLY A 138 -14.17 -13.66 13.97
N GLY A 139 -14.10 -12.45 13.43
CA GLY A 139 -13.56 -12.15 12.12
C GLY A 139 -12.03 -11.97 12.09
N HIS A 140 -11.49 -11.69 10.90
CA HIS A 140 -10.05 -11.63 10.67
C HIS A 140 -9.31 -10.58 11.52
N GLY A 141 -9.95 -9.44 11.80
CA GLY A 141 -9.42 -8.39 12.66
C GLY A 141 -9.79 -8.51 14.14
N ASP A 142 -10.51 -9.56 14.52
CA ASP A 142 -10.83 -9.87 15.92
C ASP A 142 -9.89 -10.96 16.45
N PHE A 143 -8.80 -10.55 17.07
CA PHE A 143 -7.73 -11.43 17.55
C PHE A 143 -8.08 -12.02 18.93
N HIS A 144 -9.26 -12.64 19.06
CA HIS A 144 -9.63 -13.41 20.24
C HIS A 144 -8.93 -14.78 20.23
N LEU A 145 -8.14 -15.06 21.27
CA LEU A 145 -7.37 -16.30 21.39
C LEU A 145 -8.22 -17.47 21.88
N VAL A 146 -7.74 -18.71 21.62
CA VAL A 146 -8.38 -19.96 22.11
C VAL A 146 -8.45 -20.01 23.63
N SER A 147 -7.54 -19.32 24.32
CA SER A 147 -7.53 -19.18 25.78
C SER A 147 -8.66 -18.31 26.35
N GLY A 148 -9.38 -17.58 25.46
CA GLY A 148 -10.38 -16.60 25.89
C GLY A 148 -9.80 -15.21 26.16
N ALA A 149 -8.49 -15.01 25.92
CA ALA A 149 -7.88 -13.70 26.01
C ALA A 149 -7.97 -12.93 24.68
N ASP A 150 -8.20 -11.63 24.75
CA ASP A 150 -8.09 -10.75 23.58
C ASP A 150 -6.63 -10.40 23.35
N SER A 151 -6.22 -10.55 22.09
CA SER A 151 -4.87 -10.29 21.62
C SER A 151 -4.93 -9.37 20.40
N PRO A 152 -5.37 -8.10 20.59
CA PRO A 152 -5.55 -7.21 19.45
C PRO A 152 -4.22 -7.04 18.70
N PHE A 153 -4.26 -7.27 17.40
CA PHE A 153 -3.11 -7.04 16.51
C PHE A 153 -2.62 -5.58 16.62
N LEU A 154 -3.57 -4.69 16.79
CA LEU A 154 -3.35 -3.26 17.01
C LEU A 154 -3.80 -2.92 18.44
N ALA A 155 -2.87 -2.62 19.34
CA ALA A 155 -3.17 -2.30 20.72
C ALA A 155 -4.11 -1.08 20.81
N PRO A 156 -5.28 -1.21 21.48
CA PRO A 156 -6.22 -0.10 21.62
C PRO A 156 -5.63 1.00 22.51
N HIS A 157 -5.92 2.25 22.17
CA HIS A 157 -5.57 3.44 22.95
C HIS A 157 -6.55 4.58 22.60
N PRO A 158 -6.55 5.71 23.32
CA PRO A 158 -7.51 6.80 23.08
C PRO A 158 -7.60 7.30 21.63
N GLY A 159 -6.51 7.26 20.88
CA GLY A 159 -6.46 7.64 19.45
C GLY A 159 -6.80 6.50 18.47
N ARG A 160 -7.01 5.27 18.98
CA ARG A 160 -7.31 4.10 18.15
C ARG A 160 -8.50 3.34 18.77
N PRO A 161 -9.75 3.74 18.44
CA PRO A 161 -10.95 3.04 18.93
C PRO A 161 -10.98 1.59 18.42
N SER A 162 -11.78 0.73 19.10
CA SER A 162 -11.95 -0.67 18.69
C SER A 162 -12.53 -0.75 17.28
N GLY A 163 -12.05 -1.69 16.47
CA GLY A 163 -12.58 -1.99 15.15
C GLY A 163 -13.62 -3.11 15.12
N VAL A 164 -13.85 -3.83 16.23
CA VAL A 164 -14.82 -4.95 16.25
C VAL A 164 -16.23 -4.41 16.35
N ALA A 165 -17.11 -4.78 15.40
CA ALA A 165 -18.47 -4.31 15.32
C ALA A 165 -19.38 -5.32 14.63
N ASP A 166 -20.64 -5.42 15.11
CA ASP A 166 -21.66 -6.31 14.59
C ASP A 166 -22.98 -5.58 14.40
N GLY A 167 -23.71 -5.94 13.35
CA GLY A 167 -25.01 -5.40 13.00
C GLY A 167 -24.95 -3.96 12.48
N LEU A 168 -26.04 -3.49 11.88
CA LEU A 168 -26.07 -2.20 11.18
C LEU A 168 -25.72 -1.02 12.11
N ASP A 169 -26.27 -1.00 13.32
CA ASP A 169 -26.02 0.07 14.30
C ASP A 169 -24.58 0.04 14.82
N GLY A 170 -24.02 -1.18 14.99
CA GLY A 170 -22.65 -1.39 15.45
C GLY A 170 -21.64 -0.87 14.42
N VAL A 171 -21.74 -1.31 13.18
CA VAL A 171 -20.83 -0.88 12.11
C VAL A 171 -20.96 0.62 11.81
N GLN A 172 -22.19 1.19 11.89
CA GLN A 172 -22.40 2.62 11.75
C GLN A 172 -21.65 3.42 12.82
N ARG A 173 -21.80 3.02 14.09
CA ARG A 173 -21.12 3.67 15.22
C ARG A 173 -19.62 3.61 15.08
N THR A 174 -19.06 2.42 14.82
CA THR A 174 -17.62 2.20 14.71
C THR A 174 -17.03 2.97 13.56
N THR A 175 -17.70 3.02 12.39
CA THR A 175 -17.25 3.86 11.26
C THR A 175 -17.13 5.33 11.67
N ARG A 176 -18.14 5.87 12.35
CA ARG A 176 -18.13 7.26 12.85
C ARG A 176 -17.05 7.51 13.90
N GLU A 177 -16.75 6.51 14.76
CA GLU A 177 -15.68 6.59 15.75
C GLU A 177 -14.31 6.63 15.12
N LEU A 178 -14.07 5.83 14.08
CA LEU A 178 -12.81 5.84 13.31
C LEU A 178 -12.62 7.16 12.55
N LEU A 179 -13.66 7.65 11.87
CA LEU A 179 -13.64 8.96 11.20
C LEU A 179 -13.36 10.10 12.19
N ARG A 180 -13.99 10.08 13.36
CA ARG A 180 -13.71 11.03 14.46
C ARG A 180 -12.27 10.93 14.95
N ALA A 181 -11.68 9.74 14.94
CA ALA A 181 -10.28 9.54 15.33
C ALA A 181 -9.27 9.99 14.25
N GLY A 182 -9.73 10.47 13.10
CA GLY A 182 -8.91 11.02 12.03
C GLY A 182 -8.62 10.05 10.88
N ALA A 183 -9.43 9.00 10.71
CA ALA A 183 -9.30 8.12 9.56
C ALA A 183 -9.62 8.88 8.26
N ASP A 184 -8.72 8.79 7.28
CA ASP A 184 -8.91 9.32 5.92
C ASP A 184 -9.73 8.35 5.04
N HIS A 185 -9.71 7.08 5.38
CA HIS A 185 -10.46 6.00 4.74
C HIS A 185 -10.78 4.92 5.78
N ILE A 186 -11.71 4.03 5.45
CA ILE A 186 -12.09 2.92 6.33
C ILE A 186 -11.50 1.62 5.79
N LYS A 187 -10.85 0.85 6.66
CA LYS A 187 -10.41 -0.52 6.38
C LYS A 187 -11.37 -1.51 7.02
N ILE A 188 -11.88 -2.45 6.22
CA ILE A 188 -12.71 -3.56 6.69
C ILE A 188 -12.10 -4.92 6.34
N CYS A 189 -12.55 -5.98 7.02
CA CYS A 189 -12.34 -7.36 6.63
C CYS A 189 -13.67 -7.97 6.18
N SER A 190 -13.82 -8.27 4.89
CA SER A 190 -15.02 -8.95 4.34
C SER A 190 -14.84 -10.44 4.15
N THR A 191 -13.68 -10.99 4.48
CA THR A 191 -13.38 -12.43 4.56
C THR A 191 -12.47 -12.74 5.73
N GLY A 192 -12.35 -14.04 6.06
CA GLY A 192 -11.22 -14.53 6.82
C GLY A 192 -9.90 -14.32 6.10
N GLY A 193 -8.77 -14.65 6.74
CA GLY A 193 -7.46 -14.41 6.19
C GLY A 193 -6.39 -15.43 6.59
N VAL A 194 -5.17 -15.18 6.12
CA VAL A 194 -4.02 -16.06 6.35
C VAL A 194 -3.50 -15.93 7.79
N LEU A 195 -3.35 -14.69 8.31
CA LEU A 195 -2.71 -14.45 9.61
C LEU A 195 -3.56 -14.82 10.82
N SER A 196 -4.88 -14.74 10.71
CA SER A 196 -5.79 -15.17 11.79
C SER A 196 -5.78 -16.69 11.94
N PRO A 197 -5.60 -17.25 13.14
CA PRO A 197 -5.39 -18.70 13.27
C PRO A 197 -6.65 -19.55 13.13
N ARG A 198 -7.86 -18.95 13.21
CA ARG A 198 -9.14 -19.68 13.39
C ARG A 198 -10.14 -19.54 12.24
N ASP A 199 -9.99 -18.57 11.38
CA ASP A 199 -10.88 -18.35 10.24
C ASP A 199 -10.33 -18.99 8.94
N ASP A 200 -11.19 -19.04 7.92
CA ASP A 200 -10.81 -19.52 6.58
C ASP A 200 -10.85 -18.34 5.59
N PRO A 201 -9.78 -18.14 4.81
CA PRO A 201 -9.72 -17.07 3.79
C PRO A 201 -10.87 -17.08 2.78
N ARG A 202 -11.52 -18.24 2.59
CA ARG A 202 -12.61 -18.41 1.62
C ARG A 202 -13.99 -18.02 2.18
N HIS A 203 -14.13 -17.87 3.49
CA HIS A 203 -15.41 -17.56 4.12
C HIS A 203 -15.64 -16.06 4.20
N SER A 204 -16.85 -15.62 3.80
CA SER A 204 -17.24 -14.22 3.93
C SER A 204 -17.43 -13.80 5.39
N GLN A 205 -17.10 -12.56 5.67
CA GLN A 205 -17.36 -11.86 6.92
C GLN A 205 -18.08 -10.56 6.57
N PHE A 206 -18.77 -9.95 7.52
CA PHE A 206 -19.75 -8.92 7.27
C PHE A 206 -20.73 -9.29 6.15
N THR A 207 -21.97 -8.93 6.30
CA THR A 207 -22.99 -9.00 5.26
C THR A 207 -22.84 -7.83 4.29
N GLU A 208 -23.36 -7.97 3.07
CA GLU A 208 -23.42 -6.86 2.11
C GLU A 208 -24.09 -5.63 2.71
N ALA A 209 -25.17 -5.83 3.52
CA ALA A 209 -25.91 -4.74 4.16
C ALA A 209 -25.06 -3.97 5.20
N GLU A 210 -24.24 -4.66 6.01
CA GLU A 210 -23.30 -4.03 6.95
C GLU A 210 -22.24 -3.24 6.21
N ILE A 211 -21.65 -3.81 5.16
CA ILE A 211 -20.65 -3.11 4.33
C ILE A 211 -21.26 -1.87 3.65
N ALA A 212 -22.50 -1.97 3.16
CA ALA A 212 -23.19 -0.83 2.54
C ALA A 212 -23.38 0.33 3.53
N VAL A 213 -23.68 0.05 4.80
CA VAL A 213 -23.75 1.08 5.86
C VAL A 213 -22.37 1.72 6.06
N ILE A 214 -21.29 0.93 6.14
CA ILE A 214 -19.93 1.45 6.30
C ILE A 214 -19.57 2.36 5.13
N VAL A 215 -19.85 1.92 3.88
CA VAL A 215 -19.58 2.69 2.67
C VAL A 215 -20.36 4.01 2.67
N ALA A 216 -21.65 3.98 3.03
CA ALA A 216 -22.47 5.18 3.07
C ALA A 216 -21.98 6.20 4.12
N GLU A 217 -21.59 5.75 5.30
CA GLU A 217 -21.06 6.61 6.37
C GLU A 217 -19.70 7.22 5.99
N ALA A 218 -18.81 6.42 5.37
CA ALA A 218 -17.52 6.90 4.89
C ALA A 218 -17.71 7.95 3.78
N ALA A 219 -18.55 7.64 2.79
CA ALA A 219 -18.83 8.55 1.65
C ALA A 219 -19.44 9.89 2.10
N ALA A 220 -20.28 9.88 3.15
CA ALA A 220 -20.85 11.10 3.72
C ALA A 220 -19.79 12.06 4.30
N GLN A 221 -18.60 11.57 4.58
CA GLN A 221 -17.44 12.36 5.03
C GLN A 221 -16.34 12.50 3.97
N GLY A 222 -16.62 12.10 2.71
CA GLY A 222 -15.65 12.14 1.62
C GLY A 222 -14.58 11.04 1.68
N ALA A 223 -14.76 10.04 2.56
CA ALA A 223 -13.84 8.92 2.71
C ALA A 223 -14.27 7.71 1.86
N SER A 224 -13.31 6.88 1.47
CA SER A 224 -13.54 5.62 0.78
C SER A 224 -13.36 4.42 1.71
N VAL A 225 -13.74 3.24 1.22
CA VAL A 225 -13.57 1.98 1.96
C VAL A 225 -12.66 1.04 1.19
N MET A 226 -11.65 0.48 1.86
CA MET A 226 -10.81 -0.61 1.37
C MET A 226 -11.16 -1.90 2.12
N SER A 227 -11.14 -3.05 1.42
CA SER A 227 -11.57 -4.31 2.01
C SER A 227 -10.52 -5.41 1.88
N HIS A 228 -9.98 -5.89 3.03
CA HIS A 228 -9.36 -7.21 3.05
C HIS A 228 -10.39 -8.24 2.59
N ALA A 229 -10.16 -8.87 1.45
CA ALA A 229 -11.08 -9.82 0.86
C ALA A 229 -10.30 -10.86 0.03
N GLN A 230 -10.28 -12.10 0.52
CA GLN A 230 -9.53 -13.17 -0.11
C GLN A 230 -10.44 -14.13 -0.88
N GLY A 231 -11.60 -14.49 -0.32
CA GLY A 231 -12.57 -15.42 -0.90
C GLY A 231 -13.63 -14.72 -1.75
N ALA A 232 -14.01 -15.32 -2.89
CA ALA A 232 -14.98 -14.76 -3.82
C ALA A 232 -16.33 -14.31 -3.22
N PRO A 233 -16.96 -15.04 -2.26
CA PRO A 233 -18.21 -14.57 -1.67
C PRO A 233 -18.09 -13.22 -0.95
N GLY A 234 -17.04 -13.04 -0.14
CA GLY A 234 -16.83 -11.76 0.56
C GLY A 234 -16.34 -10.65 -0.37
N ILE A 235 -15.56 -10.97 -1.40
CA ILE A 235 -15.19 -10.01 -2.46
C ILE A 235 -16.45 -9.47 -3.12
N LYS A 236 -17.38 -10.36 -3.55
CA LYS A 236 -18.63 -9.96 -4.21
C LYS A 236 -19.50 -9.11 -3.32
N ASN A 237 -19.63 -9.44 -2.02
CA ASN A 237 -20.36 -8.61 -1.07
C ASN A 237 -19.74 -7.20 -0.97
N ALA A 238 -18.42 -7.12 -0.84
CA ALA A 238 -17.71 -5.85 -0.73
C ALA A 238 -17.85 -4.98 -2.00
N VAL A 239 -17.68 -5.59 -3.19
CA VAL A 239 -17.81 -4.88 -4.46
C VAL A 239 -19.25 -4.38 -4.70
N ARG A 240 -20.27 -5.22 -4.43
CA ARG A 240 -21.68 -4.83 -4.56
C ARG A 240 -22.04 -3.68 -3.61
N ALA A 241 -21.50 -3.71 -2.40
CA ALA A 241 -21.68 -2.65 -1.41
C ALA A 241 -20.95 -1.34 -1.76
N GLY A 242 -20.03 -1.34 -2.70
CA GLY A 242 -19.37 -0.14 -3.22
C GLY A 242 -18.02 0.20 -2.60
N VAL A 243 -17.24 -0.79 -2.14
CA VAL A 243 -15.86 -0.54 -1.70
C VAL A 243 -14.99 -0.02 -2.86
N ARG A 244 -14.04 0.83 -2.55
CA ARG A 244 -13.12 1.43 -3.52
C ARG A 244 -12.08 0.44 -4.02
N SER A 245 -11.59 -0.44 -3.14
CA SER A 245 -10.58 -1.45 -3.48
C SER A 245 -10.79 -2.76 -2.73
N ILE A 246 -10.40 -3.83 -3.41
CA ILE A 246 -10.22 -5.17 -2.85
C ILE A 246 -8.73 -5.39 -2.62
N GLU A 247 -8.37 -5.71 -1.39
CA GLU A 247 -7.03 -6.06 -0.99
C GLU A 247 -6.85 -7.58 -1.07
N HIS A 248 -5.70 -8.03 -1.54
CA HIS A 248 -5.31 -9.43 -1.77
C HIS A 248 -6.01 -10.09 -2.96
N GLY A 249 -7.32 -10.27 -2.97
CA GLY A 249 -8.05 -10.87 -4.09
C GLY A 249 -7.64 -12.30 -4.45
N ILE A 250 -7.31 -13.16 -3.46
CA ILE A 250 -6.65 -14.46 -3.65
C ILE A 250 -7.49 -15.45 -4.46
N TYR A 251 -8.80 -15.48 -4.24
CA TYR A 251 -9.72 -16.44 -4.88
C TYR A 251 -10.80 -15.73 -5.70
N LEU A 252 -10.39 -14.80 -6.58
CA LEU A 252 -11.32 -14.19 -7.54
C LEU A 252 -11.90 -15.27 -8.47
N ASP A 253 -13.22 -15.28 -8.64
CA ASP A 253 -13.89 -15.98 -9.72
C ASP A 253 -14.29 -15.01 -10.84
N GLU A 254 -14.80 -15.53 -11.96
CA GLU A 254 -15.18 -14.70 -13.12
C GLU A 254 -16.23 -13.66 -12.75
N GLU A 255 -17.25 -14.04 -11.94
CA GLU A 255 -18.29 -13.09 -11.49
C GLU A 255 -17.69 -11.96 -10.64
N ALA A 256 -16.72 -12.24 -9.77
CA ALA A 256 -16.06 -11.22 -8.97
C ALA A 256 -15.25 -10.24 -9.86
N ILE A 257 -14.56 -10.76 -10.87
CA ILE A 257 -13.81 -9.96 -11.85
C ILE A 257 -14.77 -9.05 -12.64
N ASP A 258 -15.87 -9.61 -13.16
CA ASP A 258 -16.89 -8.85 -13.90
C ASP A 258 -17.50 -7.73 -13.05
N LEU A 259 -17.83 -8.02 -11.79
CA LEU A 259 -18.34 -7.03 -10.84
C LEU A 259 -17.33 -5.91 -10.56
N MET A 260 -16.03 -6.26 -10.40
CA MET A 260 -14.98 -5.26 -10.19
C MET A 260 -14.86 -4.33 -11.41
N LEU A 261 -14.93 -4.88 -12.62
CA LEU A 261 -14.93 -4.09 -13.87
C LEU A 261 -16.15 -3.18 -13.97
N GLU A 262 -17.36 -3.71 -13.69
CA GLU A 262 -18.61 -2.94 -13.73
C GLU A 262 -18.59 -1.77 -12.75
N ARG A 263 -18.06 -1.98 -11.54
CA ARG A 263 -18.02 -0.99 -10.47
C ARG A 263 -16.80 -0.09 -10.48
N GLY A 264 -15.79 -0.39 -11.30
CA GLY A 264 -14.51 0.31 -11.30
C GLY A 264 -13.73 0.13 -10.00
N THR A 265 -13.89 -1.03 -9.34
CA THR A 265 -13.20 -1.36 -8.10
C THR A 265 -11.76 -1.74 -8.39
N TYR A 266 -10.81 -1.15 -7.66
CA TYR A 266 -9.39 -1.46 -7.79
C TYR A 266 -9.02 -2.78 -7.10
N LEU A 267 -7.97 -3.43 -7.61
CA LEU A 267 -7.32 -4.56 -6.96
C LEU A 267 -5.96 -4.12 -6.42
N VAL A 268 -5.69 -4.45 -5.16
CA VAL A 268 -4.39 -4.21 -4.50
C VAL A 268 -3.85 -5.57 -4.05
N PRO A 269 -2.97 -6.21 -4.85
CA PRO A 269 -2.68 -7.63 -4.73
C PRO A 269 -1.93 -8.04 -3.47
N THR A 270 -0.92 -7.30 -3.07
CA THR A 270 -0.04 -7.66 -1.93
C THR A 270 0.61 -9.05 -2.08
N LEU A 271 1.17 -9.35 -3.24
CA LEU A 271 1.78 -10.64 -3.56
C LEU A 271 2.94 -11.00 -2.61
N GLN A 272 3.58 -9.98 -2.02
CA GLN A 272 4.62 -10.16 -1.00
C GLN A 272 4.10 -10.78 0.29
N ALA A 273 2.87 -10.48 0.72
CA ALA A 273 2.39 -10.82 2.06
C ALA A 273 2.47 -12.32 2.39
N PRO A 274 1.95 -13.27 1.58
CA PRO A 274 2.07 -14.69 1.90
C PRO A 274 3.51 -15.19 1.84
N GLN A 275 4.37 -14.60 1.01
CA GLN A 275 5.79 -14.94 0.94
C GLN A 275 6.53 -14.48 2.20
N ALA A 276 6.22 -13.27 2.71
CA ALA A 276 6.78 -12.74 3.95
C ALA A 276 6.44 -13.63 5.15
N VAL A 277 5.21 -14.17 5.23
CA VAL A 277 4.81 -15.13 6.27
C VAL A 277 5.69 -16.39 6.22
N ILE A 278 5.97 -16.91 5.03
CA ILE A 278 6.81 -18.11 4.88
C ILE A 278 8.26 -17.78 5.25
N LYS A 279 8.83 -16.68 4.72
CA LYS A 279 10.17 -16.20 5.05
C LYS A 279 10.35 -16.02 6.57
N ALA A 280 9.36 -15.41 7.25
CA ALA A 280 9.36 -15.22 8.69
C ALA A 280 9.34 -16.54 9.46
N ALA A 281 8.51 -17.51 9.04
CA ALA A 281 8.44 -18.83 9.67
C ALA A 281 9.76 -19.59 9.54
N GLU A 282 10.41 -19.55 8.38
CA GLU A 282 11.73 -20.15 8.11
C GLU A 282 12.84 -19.48 8.92
N ALA A 283 12.72 -18.18 9.18
CA ALA A 283 13.60 -17.43 10.08
C ALA A 283 13.33 -17.67 11.58
N GLY A 284 12.33 -18.49 11.93
CA GLY A 284 12.05 -18.87 13.32
C GLY A 284 11.13 -17.91 14.08
N ALA A 285 10.29 -17.16 13.40
CA ALA A 285 9.37 -16.18 14.01
C ALA A 285 8.27 -16.78 14.92
N GLY A 286 8.22 -18.10 15.13
CA GLY A 286 7.27 -18.73 16.05
C GLY A 286 5.80 -18.65 15.62
N LEU A 287 5.52 -18.52 14.32
CA LEU A 287 4.17 -18.43 13.78
C LEU A 287 3.39 -19.76 13.98
N PRO A 288 2.07 -19.69 14.24
CA PRO A 288 1.24 -20.89 14.31
C PRO A 288 1.34 -21.73 13.02
N PRO A 289 1.46 -23.09 13.12
CA PRO A 289 1.55 -23.95 11.93
C PRO A 289 0.41 -23.75 10.92
N SER A 290 -0.81 -23.48 11.42
CA SER A 290 -1.98 -23.21 10.59
C SER A 290 -1.83 -21.94 9.72
N VAL A 291 -1.15 -20.92 10.22
CA VAL A 291 -0.85 -19.67 9.47
C VAL A 291 0.11 -19.96 8.35
N VAL A 292 1.22 -20.67 8.63
CA VAL A 292 2.23 -21.04 7.63
C VAL A 292 1.64 -21.95 6.54
N GLU A 293 0.79 -22.91 6.94
CA GLU A 293 0.11 -23.80 5.99
C GLU A 293 -0.84 -23.02 5.07
N LYS A 294 -1.63 -22.08 5.64
CA LYS A 294 -2.50 -21.20 4.83
C LYS A 294 -1.68 -20.36 3.86
N ALA A 295 -0.58 -19.76 4.31
CA ALA A 295 0.31 -18.97 3.45
C ALA A 295 0.82 -19.78 2.24
N ARG A 296 1.31 -21.00 2.48
CA ARG A 296 1.77 -21.88 1.39
C ARG A 296 0.66 -22.27 0.42
N ARG A 297 -0.55 -22.51 0.94
CA ARG A 297 -1.71 -22.92 0.12
C ARG A 297 -2.19 -21.84 -0.82
N VAL A 298 -2.07 -20.56 -0.42
CA VAL A 298 -2.65 -19.46 -1.18
C VAL A 298 -1.76 -18.93 -2.30
N ILE A 299 -0.43 -19.13 -2.26
CA ILE A 299 0.52 -18.47 -3.18
C ILE A 299 0.15 -18.71 -4.65
N GLU A 300 -0.05 -19.96 -5.08
CA GLU A 300 -0.33 -20.26 -6.48
C GLU A 300 -1.70 -19.71 -6.92
N ALA A 301 -2.74 -19.96 -6.11
CA ALA A 301 -4.07 -19.43 -6.38
C ALA A 301 -4.09 -17.89 -6.44
N HIS A 302 -3.29 -17.24 -5.61
CA HIS A 302 -3.14 -15.78 -5.58
C HIS A 302 -2.54 -15.28 -6.90
N ARG A 303 -1.41 -15.84 -7.32
CA ARG A 303 -0.74 -15.48 -8.59
C ARG A 303 -1.66 -15.66 -9.79
N GLU A 304 -2.34 -16.82 -9.88
CA GLU A 304 -3.31 -17.10 -10.94
C GLU A 304 -4.49 -16.14 -10.93
N SER A 305 -4.99 -15.79 -9.74
CA SER A 305 -6.10 -14.85 -9.55
C SER A 305 -5.74 -13.45 -10.08
N ILE A 306 -4.55 -12.93 -9.68
CA ILE A 306 -4.10 -11.62 -10.11
C ILE A 306 -3.83 -11.58 -11.62
N ALA A 307 -3.19 -12.63 -12.18
CA ALA A 307 -2.96 -12.74 -13.63
C ALA A 307 -4.28 -12.70 -14.43
N ARG A 308 -5.33 -13.40 -13.96
CA ARG A 308 -6.66 -13.37 -14.60
C ARG A 308 -7.32 -11.99 -14.49
N ALA A 309 -7.27 -11.36 -13.33
CA ALA A 309 -7.82 -10.03 -13.13
C ALA A 309 -7.13 -8.99 -14.02
N HIS A 310 -5.78 -9.06 -14.12
CA HIS A 310 -5.00 -8.21 -15.01
C HIS A 310 -5.40 -8.43 -16.48
N ALA A 311 -5.43 -9.68 -16.95
CA ALA A 311 -5.82 -10.03 -18.33
C ALA A 311 -7.25 -9.57 -18.68
N ALA A 312 -8.15 -9.51 -17.70
CA ALA A 312 -9.50 -8.99 -17.86
C ALA A 312 -9.58 -7.45 -17.85
N GLY A 313 -8.51 -6.75 -17.43
CA GLY A 313 -8.45 -5.29 -17.39
C GLY A 313 -8.89 -4.66 -16.06
N VAL A 314 -8.95 -5.41 -14.97
CA VAL A 314 -9.17 -4.85 -13.62
C VAL A 314 -8.03 -3.89 -13.28
N PRO A 315 -8.30 -2.64 -12.82
CA PRO A 315 -7.24 -1.71 -12.46
C PRO A 315 -6.47 -2.22 -11.22
N ILE A 316 -5.16 -2.46 -11.38
CA ILE A 316 -4.28 -2.94 -10.33
C ILE A 316 -3.45 -1.79 -9.79
N ALA A 317 -3.53 -1.52 -8.48
CA ALA A 317 -2.67 -0.60 -7.78
C ALA A 317 -1.70 -1.38 -6.87
N LEU A 318 -0.47 -0.89 -6.74
CA LEU A 318 0.54 -1.50 -5.88
C LEU A 318 0.17 -1.39 -4.41
N GLY A 319 0.34 -2.46 -3.68
CA GLY A 319 0.30 -2.52 -2.23
C GLY A 319 1.04 -3.76 -1.77
N THR A 320 1.71 -3.70 -0.63
CA THR A 320 2.66 -4.74 -0.20
C THR A 320 2.22 -5.51 1.03
N ASP A 321 1.36 -4.89 1.85
CA ASP A 321 1.05 -5.35 3.22
C ASP A 321 2.33 -5.31 4.11
N ALA A 322 3.24 -4.33 3.83
CA ALA A 322 4.41 -4.11 4.67
C ALA A 322 3.97 -3.83 6.11
N GLY A 323 4.64 -4.48 7.05
CA GLY A 323 4.17 -4.66 8.43
C GLY A 323 3.83 -6.13 8.71
N VAL A 324 3.40 -6.90 7.70
CA VAL A 324 3.47 -8.37 7.65
C VAL A 324 4.86 -8.80 7.20
N GLY A 325 5.36 -8.20 6.12
CA GLY A 325 6.75 -8.24 5.70
C GLY A 325 7.57 -7.07 6.25
N PRO A 326 8.87 -7.02 5.96
CA PRO A 326 9.73 -5.91 6.35
C PRO A 326 9.37 -4.63 5.57
N HIS A 327 9.55 -3.48 6.21
CA HIS A 327 9.51 -2.19 5.53
C HIS A 327 10.82 -1.93 4.77
N GLY A 328 10.73 -1.20 3.66
CA GLY A 328 11.88 -0.87 2.79
C GLY A 328 12.08 -1.83 1.61
N GLU A 329 11.42 -2.99 1.62
CA GLU A 329 11.42 -3.95 0.50
C GLU A 329 10.17 -3.79 -0.40
N ASN A 330 9.41 -2.71 -0.26
CA ASN A 330 8.11 -2.49 -0.90
C ASN A 330 8.17 -2.60 -2.44
N LEU A 331 9.27 -2.21 -3.07
CA LEU A 331 9.43 -2.29 -4.52
C LEU A 331 9.54 -3.73 -5.06
N GLU A 332 9.76 -4.75 -4.21
CA GLU A 332 9.66 -6.16 -4.61
C GLU A 332 8.28 -6.48 -5.20
N GLU A 333 7.21 -5.80 -4.76
CA GLU A 333 5.88 -5.98 -5.33
C GLU A 333 5.83 -5.64 -6.84
N ILE A 334 6.62 -4.66 -7.32
CA ILE A 334 6.74 -4.34 -8.75
C ILE A 334 7.29 -5.55 -9.51
N SER A 335 8.29 -6.23 -8.94
CA SER A 335 8.86 -7.46 -9.49
C SER A 335 7.82 -8.57 -9.58
N LEU A 336 7.05 -8.76 -8.52
CA LEU A 336 6.00 -9.78 -8.44
C LEU A 336 4.83 -9.49 -9.39
N LEU A 337 4.45 -8.23 -9.56
CA LEU A 337 3.47 -7.82 -10.56
C LEU A 337 3.92 -8.16 -11.98
N ALA A 338 5.20 -7.94 -12.29
CA ALA A 338 5.76 -8.35 -13.59
C ALA A 338 5.78 -9.88 -13.77
N GLU A 339 6.01 -10.65 -12.70
CA GLU A 339 5.95 -12.11 -12.75
C GLU A 339 4.55 -12.67 -13.03
N VAL A 340 3.49 -11.96 -12.67
CA VAL A 340 2.10 -12.35 -12.95
C VAL A 340 1.56 -11.78 -14.25
N GLY A 341 2.40 -11.13 -15.06
CA GLY A 341 2.12 -10.76 -16.45
C GLY A 341 2.01 -9.28 -16.77
N LEU A 342 2.18 -8.38 -15.79
CA LEU A 342 2.24 -6.95 -16.09
C LEU A 342 3.54 -6.62 -16.83
N THR A 343 3.47 -5.77 -17.83
CA THR A 343 4.65 -5.18 -18.45
C THR A 343 5.38 -4.25 -17.46
N THR A 344 6.66 -3.95 -17.71
CA THR A 344 7.41 -2.96 -16.91
C THR A 344 6.64 -1.66 -16.71
N ALA A 345 6.05 -1.13 -17.77
CA ALA A 345 5.29 0.13 -17.69
C ALA A 345 4.01 -0.01 -16.84
N GLU A 346 3.28 -1.13 -16.95
CA GLU A 346 2.08 -1.39 -16.16
C GLU A 346 2.42 -1.61 -14.68
N ALA A 347 3.49 -2.36 -14.38
CA ALA A 347 3.94 -2.58 -13.00
C ALA A 347 4.39 -1.27 -12.31
N LEU A 348 5.11 -0.41 -13.04
CA LEU A 348 5.46 0.94 -12.56
C LEU A 348 4.22 1.83 -12.41
N ALA A 349 3.28 1.77 -13.37
CA ALA A 349 2.04 2.53 -13.30
C ALA A 349 1.17 2.11 -12.11
N ALA A 350 1.19 0.82 -11.74
CA ALA A 350 0.48 0.32 -10.55
C ALA A 350 0.92 1.03 -9.26
N GLY A 351 2.22 1.31 -9.12
CA GLY A 351 2.78 2.04 -7.95
C GLY A 351 2.84 3.56 -8.14
N THR A 352 2.32 4.10 -9.22
CA THR A 352 2.37 5.53 -9.52
C THR A 352 1.00 6.05 -9.94
N SER A 353 0.72 6.25 -11.21
CA SER A 353 -0.52 6.89 -11.68
C SER A 353 -1.79 6.10 -11.37
N VAL A 354 -1.76 4.75 -11.32
CA VAL A 354 -2.92 3.95 -10.93
C VAL A 354 -3.18 4.07 -9.43
N ALA A 355 -2.13 3.98 -8.61
CA ALA A 355 -2.22 4.19 -7.17
C ALA A 355 -2.73 5.60 -6.82
N ALA A 356 -2.21 6.64 -7.49
CA ALA A 356 -2.69 8.02 -7.33
C ALA A 356 -4.20 8.15 -7.61
N ARG A 357 -4.70 7.53 -8.69
CA ARG A 357 -6.14 7.51 -8.98
C ARG A 357 -6.96 6.73 -7.94
N LEU A 358 -6.40 5.64 -7.38
CA LEU A 358 -7.04 4.92 -6.28
C LEU A 358 -7.20 5.82 -5.05
N LEU A 359 -6.16 6.61 -4.71
CA LEU A 359 -6.18 7.54 -3.58
C LEU A 359 -6.99 8.82 -3.85
N ASP A 360 -7.42 9.05 -5.10
CA ASP A 360 -8.01 10.30 -5.57
C ASP A 360 -7.10 11.52 -5.33
N ASP A 361 -5.78 11.30 -5.45
CA ASP A 361 -4.75 12.33 -5.27
C ASP A 361 -4.06 12.61 -6.61
N ASN A 362 -4.24 13.81 -7.11
CA ASN A 362 -3.65 14.28 -8.37
C ASN A 362 -2.29 14.99 -8.20
N GLN A 363 -1.76 15.08 -6.99
CA GLN A 363 -0.48 15.74 -6.71
C GLN A 363 0.70 14.76 -6.78
N VAL A 364 0.44 13.46 -6.67
CA VAL A 364 1.45 12.39 -6.59
C VAL A 364 1.34 11.40 -7.75
N GLY A 365 2.35 10.54 -7.93
CA GLY A 365 2.33 9.43 -8.88
C GLY A 365 2.57 9.84 -10.35
N HIS A 366 3.03 11.06 -10.60
CA HIS A 366 3.42 11.51 -11.95
C HIS A 366 4.56 12.53 -11.90
N LEU A 367 5.37 12.53 -12.95
CA LEU A 367 6.41 13.54 -13.19
C LEU A 367 5.93 14.49 -14.29
N SER A 368 5.46 15.66 -13.89
CA SER A 368 5.01 16.72 -14.78
C SER A 368 5.40 18.08 -14.24
N GLU A 369 5.54 19.07 -15.11
CA GLU A 369 5.83 20.44 -14.71
C GLU A 369 4.74 20.96 -13.74
N GLY A 370 5.19 21.55 -12.64
CA GLY A 370 4.34 22.03 -11.54
C GLY A 370 3.97 20.93 -10.52
N GLY A 371 4.21 19.65 -10.79
CA GLY A 371 3.98 18.55 -9.86
C GLY A 371 4.97 18.54 -8.70
N LEU A 372 4.65 17.79 -7.65
CA LEU A 372 5.58 17.56 -6.53
C LEU A 372 6.84 16.84 -7.02
N ALA A 373 7.99 17.24 -6.50
CA ALA A 373 9.27 16.61 -6.82
C ALA A 373 9.51 15.37 -5.93
N ASP A 374 8.55 14.44 -5.96
CA ASP A 374 8.66 13.12 -5.40
C ASP A 374 9.12 12.19 -6.49
N LEU A 375 10.35 11.72 -6.43
CA LEU A 375 10.90 10.87 -7.47
C LEU A 375 11.93 9.88 -6.93
N VAL A 376 12.10 8.80 -7.66
CA VAL A 376 13.09 7.76 -7.38
C VAL A 376 14.01 7.64 -8.59
N VAL A 377 15.31 7.68 -8.33
CA VAL A 377 16.34 7.38 -9.32
C VAL A 377 16.70 5.90 -9.17
N VAL A 378 16.57 5.15 -10.25
CA VAL A 378 16.83 3.70 -10.30
C VAL A 378 17.98 3.42 -11.26
N ASP A 379 18.92 2.58 -10.87
CA ASP A 379 20.02 2.16 -11.75
C ASP A 379 19.49 1.28 -12.90
N GLY A 380 19.93 1.60 -14.12
CA GLY A 380 19.54 0.92 -15.36
C GLY A 380 18.46 1.65 -16.17
N ASP A 381 18.43 1.39 -17.46
CA ASP A 381 17.37 1.86 -18.38
C ASP A 381 16.20 0.89 -18.37
N LEU A 382 15.16 1.19 -17.58
CA LEU A 382 13.97 0.34 -17.39
C LEU A 382 13.09 0.21 -18.66
N ARG A 383 13.35 0.96 -19.74
CA ARG A 383 12.69 0.72 -21.04
C ARG A 383 13.09 -0.62 -21.64
N THR A 384 14.32 -1.07 -21.35
CA THR A 384 14.93 -2.26 -21.94
C THR A 384 15.38 -3.28 -20.91
N ALA A 385 15.64 -2.85 -19.68
CA ALA A 385 16.02 -3.71 -18.59
C ALA A 385 14.79 -4.38 -17.96
N ASP A 386 14.98 -5.58 -17.42
CA ASP A 386 13.98 -6.26 -16.62
C ASP A 386 13.70 -5.45 -15.35
N VAL A 387 12.43 -5.24 -15.03
CA VAL A 387 12.03 -4.53 -13.81
C VAL A 387 12.21 -5.37 -12.54
N ARG A 388 12.33 -6.69 -12.69
CA ARG A 388 12.55 -7.58 -11.55
C ARG A 388 13.88 -7.26 -10.86
N GLY A 389 13.87 -7.24 -9.53
CA GLY A 389 15.00 -6.82 -8.70
C GLY A 389 15.16 -5.30 -8.60
N ILE A 390 14.13 -4.52 -8.95
CA ILE A 390 14.14 -3.04 -8.88
C ILE A 390 14.44 -2.53 -7.48
N GLU A 391 14.00 -3.23 -6.43
CA GLU A 391 14.22 -2.89 -5.02
C GLU A 391 15.71 -2.76 -4.66
N SER A 392 16.56 -3.55 -5.32
CA SER A 392 18.01 -3.50 -5.12
C SER A 392 18.72 -2.42 -5.94
N ARG A 393 17.99 -1.72 -6.80
CA ARG A 393 18.52 -0.72 -7.77
C ARG A 393 18.12 0.71 -7.44
N VAL A 394 17.44 0.94 -6.31
CA VAL A 394 17.13 2.30 -5.83
C VAL A 394 18.45 3.02 -5.53
N ASN A 395 18.71 4.09 -6.27
CA ASN A 395 19.95 4.86 -6.18
C ASN A 395 19.76 6.12 -5.33
N ALA A 396 18.66 6.84 -5.54
CA ALA A 396 18.30 8.03 -4.78
C ALA A 396 16.79 8.19 -4.71
N VAL A 397 16.31 8.75 -3.61
CA VAL A 397 14.89 9.06 -3.39
C VAL A 397 14.79 10.54 -3.04
N TYR A 398 13.86 11.24 -3.69
CA TYR A 398 13.56 12.64 -3.39
C TYR A 398 12.11 12.75 -2.93
N LEU A 399 11.91 13.44 -1.82
CA LEU A 399 10.60 13.81 -1.28
C LEU A 399 10.52 15.34 -1.28
N GLU A 400 9.57 15.90 -2.02
CA GLU A 400 9.45 17.36 -2.19
C GLU A 400 10.78 18.02 -2.61
N GLY A 401 11.53 17.33 -3.48
CA GLY A 401 12.82 17.80 -3.99
C GLY A 401 13.99 17.67 -3.02
N GLU A 402 13.78 17.20 -1.82
CA GLU A 402 14.86 16.95 -0.85
C GLU A 402 15.32 15.49 -0.91
N LEU A 403 16.63 15.29 -0.99
CA LEU A 403 17.23 13.95 -0.94
C LEU A 403 16.95 13.29 0.41
N VAL A 404 16.45 12.05 0.37
CA VAL A 404 16.11 11.24 1.55
C VAL A 404 17.32 10.62 2.22
#